data_9c25e90a17d020fdd6215da94413358b
#
_entry.id   9c25e90a17d020fdd6215da94413358b
#
_cell.length_a   1.000
_cell.length_b   1.000
_cell.length_c   1.000
_cell.angle_alpha   90.00
_cell.angle_beta   90.00
_cell.angle_gamma   90.00
#
_symmetry.space_group_name_H-M   'P 1'
#
loop_
_entity.id
_entity.type
_entity.pdbx_description
1 polymer ?
#
loop_
_entity_poly.entity_id
_entity_poly.type
_entity_poly.pdbx_seq_one_letter_code
_entity_poly.pdbx_strand_id
1 'polypeptide(L)'
;SSSKMRYVYVDINGDHIDELITEPGYGYLTQAIYSYKNRTVKTVAAVGQGTFTKYYPKHKVIYIKNSGHMGYLCDYYYKQSKTGVYKLVAQVGKDYGSRSYDSKPIKTTYYIGNKKTSKAKYSQYIKKMLKGEKGKNFSSLKWKRY
;
A
#
# COMPACT_ATOMS: atom_id res chain seq x y z
N SER A 1 26.66 -5.46 -7.66
CA SER A 1 25.97 -6.40 -6.77
C SER A 1 24.55 -6.62 -7.27
N SER A 2 24.25 -7.82 -7.63
CA SER A 2 22.88 -8.18 -7.98
C SER A 2 22.02 -8.09 -6.73
N SER A 3 21.16 -7.09 -6.65
CA SER A 3 20.09 -7.12 -5.69
C SER A 3 19.24 -8.35 -5.99
N LYS A 4 19.06 -9.21 -5.00
CA LYS A 4 18.33 -10.46 -5.20
C LYS A 4 16.84 -10.25 -4.97
N MET A 5 16.02 -10.90 -5.77
CA MET A 5 14.59 -10.98 -5.53
C MET A 5 14.33 -11.51 -4.12
N ARG A 6 13.34 -10.94 -3.45
CA ARG A 6 12.88 -11.47 -2.17
C ARG A 6 11.36 -11.69 -2.20
N TYR A 7 10.91 -12.54 -1.32
CA TYR A 7 9.50 -12.89 -1.24
C TYR A 7 9.11 -13.25 0.20
N VAL A 8 7.83 -13.23 0.46
CA VAL A 8 7.29 -13.66 1.75
C VAL A 8 5.86 -14.16 1.56
N TYR A 9 5.49 -15.16 2.34
CA TYR A 9 4.10 -15.63 2.46
C TYR A 9 3.51 -15.08 3.75
N VAL A 10 2.33 -14.48 3.67
CA VAL A 10 1.65 -13.91 4.81
C VAL A 10 0.16 -13.76 4.53
N ASP A 11 -0.67 -14.00 5.55
CA ASP A 11 -2.10 -13.76 5.48
C ASP A 11 -2.38 -12.27 5.72
N ILE A 12 -2.61 -11.50 4.66
CA ILE A 12 -2.80 -10.06 4.76
C ILE A 12 -4.26 -9.63 4.94
N ASN A 13 -5.20 -10.54 4.73
CA ASN A 13 -6.64 -10.22 4.77
C ASN A 13 -7.43 -11.00 5.83
N GLY A 14 -6.76 -11.78 6.66
CA GLY A 14 -7.39 -12.49 7.77
C GLY A 14 -8.22 -13.71 7.39
N ASP A 15 -8.04 -14.25 6.18
CA ASP A 15 -8.83 -15.42 5.73
C ASP A 15 -8.14 -16.76 6.00
N HIS A 16 -6.98 -16.75 6.69
CA HIS A 16 -6.16 -17.91 7.04
C HIS A 16 -5.51 -18.60 5.82
N ILE A 17 -5.46 -17.93 4.68
CA ILE A 17 -4.74 -18.39 3.49
C ILE A 17 -3.66 -17.35 3.19
N ASP A 18 -2.41 -17.79 3.15
CA ASP A 18 -1.29 -16.87 2.89
C ASP A 18 -1.32 -16.38 1.45
N GLU A 19 -1.08 -15.09 1.28
CA GLU A 19 -0.74 -14.49 -0.01
C GLU A 19 0.77 -14.52 -0.18
N LEU A 20 1.22 -14.46 -1.44
CA LEU A 20 2.63 -14.35 -1.80
C LEU A 20 2.92 -12.89 -2.15
N ILE A 21 3.92 -12.32 -1.50
CA ILE A 21 4.40 -10.98 -1.83
C ILE A 21 5.78 -11.10 -2.44
N THR A 22 5.98 -10.50 -3.60
CA THR A 22 7.27 -10.52 -4.30
C THR A 22 7.81 -9.10 -4.47
N GLU A 23 9.15 -9.01 -4.45
CA GLU A 23 9.88 -7.79 -4.73
C GLU A 23 11.03 -8.14 -5.66
N PRO A 24 11.05 -7.61 -6.89
CA PRO A 24 12.17 -7.87 -7.79
C PRO A 24 13.45 -7.24 -7.26
N GLY A 25 14.58 -7.80 -7.64
CA GLY A 25 15.87 -7.38 -7.11
C GLY A 25 16.58 -6.31 -7.92
N TYR A 26 15.92 -5.63 -8.84
CA TYR A 26 16.56 -4.64 -9.72
C TYR A 26 15.58 -3.54 -10.12
N GLY A 27 16.13 -2.39 -10.53
CA GLY A 27 15.35 -1.28 -11.03
C GLY A 27 14.56 -0.55 -9.93
N TYR A 28 13.47 0.03 -10.31
CA TYR A 28 12.53 0.61 -9.35
C TYR A 28 11.84 -0.52 -8.61
N LEU A 29 11.79 -0.42 -7.29
CA LEU A 29 11.14 -1.44 -6.49
C LEU A 29 9.66 -1.50 -6.83
N THR A 30 9.23 -2.64 -7.33
CA THR A 30 7.82 -2.92 -7.62
C THR A 30 7.43 -4.13 -6.83
N GLN A 31 6.62 -3.94 -5.80
CA GLN A 31 6.07 -5.05 -5.04
C GLN A 31 4.72 -5.46 -5.60
N ALA A 32 4.43 -6.75 -5.55
CA ALA A 32 3.14 -7.30 -5.96
C ALA A 32 2.68 -8.34 -4.97
N ILE A 33 1.37 -8.46 -4.82
CA ILE A 33 0.73 -9.44 -3.96
C ILE A 33 -0.13 -10.35 -4.81
N TYR A 34 0.06 -11.66 -4.64
CA TYR A 34 -0.66 -12.70 -5.37
C TYR A 34 -1.46 -13.54 -4.38
N SER A 35 -2.70 -13.82 -4.72
CA SER A 35 -3.53 -14.81 -4.02
C SER A 35 -3.61 -16.10 -4.83
N TYR A 36 -3.82 -17.20 -4.13
CA TYR A 36 -4.09 -18.49 -4.76
C TYR A 36 -5.39 -19.04 -4.18
N LYS A 37 -6.41 -19.09 -5.00
CA LYS A 37 -7.73 -19.64 -4.64
C LYS A 37 -8.33 -20.37 -5.83
N ASN A 38 -9.01 -21.47 -5.56
CA ASN A 38 -9.70 -22.25 -6.60
C ASN A 38 -8.76 -22.61 -7.76
N ARG A 39 -7.51 -23.01 -7.43
CA ARG A 39 -6.46 -23.39 -8.41
C ARG A 39 -6.07 -22.26 -9.35
N THR A 40 -6.33 -21.02 -8.94
CA THR A 40 -6.02 -19.84 -9.76
C THR A 40 -5.12 -18.88 -9.00
N VAL A 41 -4.06 -18.43 -9.65
CA VAL A 41 -3.18 -17.36 -9.15
C VAL A 41 -3.72 -16.04 -9.68
N LYS A 42 -3.86 -15.06 -8.79
CA LYS A 42 -4.39 -13.74 -9.13
C LYS A 42 -3.55 -12.66 -8.50
N THR A 43 -3.18 -11.64 -9.28
CA THR A 43 -2.55 -10.43 -8.73
C THR A 43 -3.64 -9.60 -8.07
N VAL A 44 -3.53 -9.39 -6.76
CA VAL A 44 -4.54 -8.66 -6.00
C VAL A 44 -4.12 -7.24 -5.63
N ALA A 45 -2.82 -6.96 -5.63
CA ALA A 45 -2.28 -5.61 -5.42
C ALA A 45 -0.90 -5.49 -6.04
N ALA A 46 -0.54 -4.28 -6.45
CA ALA A 46 0.81 -3.96 -6.93
C ALA A 46 1.10 -2.49 -6.68
N VAL A 47 2.37 -2.18 -6.44
CA VAL A 47 2.83 -0.80 -6.30
C VAL A 47 3.93 -0.54 -7.34
N GLY A 48 3.77 0.55 -8.12
CA GLY A 48 4.70 0.87 -9.20
C GLY A 48 6.02 1.46 -8.75
N GLN A 49 6.00 2.31 -7.74
CA GLN A 49 7.18 2.94 -7.16
C GLN A 49 7.04 3.01 -5.67
N GLY A 50 7.98 2.36 -4.98
CA GLY A 50 7.96 2.26 -3.54
C GLY A 50 7.56 0.87 -3.07
N THR A 51 7.11 0.78 -1.85
CA THR A 51 6.80 -0.50 -1.19
C THR A 51 5.48 -0.39 -0.44
N PHE A 52 4.83 -1.53 -0.23
CA PHE A 52 3.72 -1.61 0.70
C PHE A 52 4.22 -1.25 2.10
N THR A 53 3.47 -0.44 2.84
CA THR A 53 3.89 0.04 4.15
C THR A 53 3.25 -0.78 5.27
N LYS A 54 1.92 -0.83 5.31
CA LYS A 54 1.17 -1.55 6.35
C LYS A 54 0.01 -2.32 5.75
N TYR A 55 -0.38 -3.40 6.44
CA TYR A 55 -1.61 -4.12 6.15
C TYR A 55 -2.46 -4.24 7.42
N TYR A 56 -3.77 -4.28 7.23
CA TYR A 56 -4.77 -4.32 8.28
C TYR A 56 -5.67 -5.52 8.01
N PRO A 57 -5.29 -6.73 8.50
CA PRO A 57 -5.99 -7.95 8.09
C PRO A 57 -7.46 -8.01 8.52
N LYS A 58 -7.82 -7.43 9.66
CA LYS A 58 -9.21 -7.43 10.12
C LYS A 58 -10.14 -6.63 9.22
N HIS A 59 -9.63 -5.57 8.59
CA HIS A 59 -10.43 -4.67 7.76
C HIS A 59 -10.05 -4.76 6.28
N LYS A 60 -9.12 -5.65 5.94
CA LYS A 60 -8.71 -5.95 4.55
C LYS A 60 -8.25 -4.70 3.82
N VAL A 61 -7.33 -3.98 4.46
CA VAL A 61 -6.79 -2.72 3.99
C VAL A 61 -5.28 -2.82 3.83
N ILE A 62 -4.74 -2.18 2.78
CA ILE A 62 -3.31 -2.00 2.57
C ILE A 62 -3.04 -0.49 2.51
N TYR A 63 -1.97 -0.06 3.17
CA TYR A 63 -1.52 1.32 3.17
C TYR A 63 -0.14 1.42 2.52
N ILE A 64 0.02 2.38 1.61
CA ILE A 64 1.28 2.71 0.97
C ILE A 64 1.59 4.17 1.28
N LYS A 65 2.73 4.41 1.95
CA LYS A 65 3.17 5.76 2.29
C LYS A 65 4.25 6.24 1.33
N ASN A 66 4.17 7.51 0.94
CA ASN A 66 5.21 8.19 0.17
C ASN A 66 5.59 7.49 -1.14
N SER A 67 4.58 7.07 -1.90
CA SER A 67 4.78 6.55 -3.25
C SER A 67 4.88 7.72 -4.23
N GLY A 68 5.86 7.67 -5.12
CA GLY A 68 6.04 8.69 -6.15
C GLY A 68 7.46 9.21 -6.22
N HIS A 69 7.66 10.29 -7.00
CA HIS A 69 8.97 10.89 -7.24
C HIS A 69 8.80 12.28 -7.86
N MET A 70 9.94 12.94 -8.13
CA MET A 70 9.99 14.25 -8.82
C MET A 70 9.16 15.33 -8.11
N GLY A 71 9.24 15.37 -6.79
CA GLY A 71 8.59 16.40 -5.99
C GLY A 71 7.14 16.13 -5.64
N TYR A 72 6.61 14.96 -6.01
CA TYR A 72 5.22 14.60 -5.71
C TYR A 72 5.15 13.23 -5.07
N LEU A 73 4.65 13.16 -3.82
CA LEU A 73 4.49 11.91 -3.08
C LEU A 73 3.03 11.71 -2.70
N CYS A 74 2.57 10.47 -2.77
CA CYS A 74 1.21 10.12 -2.39
C CYS A 74 1.19 9.05 -1.30
N ASP A 75 0.21 9.18 -0.42
CA ASP A 75 -0.16 8.10 0.50
C ASP A 75 -1.46 7.48 -0.02
N TYR A 76 -1.51 6.15 -0.07
CA TYR A 76 -2.66 5.43 -0.61
C TYR A 76 -3.22 4.47 0.41
N TYR A 77 -4.55 4.42 0.51
CA TYR A 77 -5.27 3.34 1.18
C TYR A 77 -6.05 2.54 0.15
N TYR A 78 -5.83 1.24 0.15
CA TYR A 78 -6.52 0.27 -0.69
C TYR A 78 -7.35 -0.65 0.18
N LYS A 79 -8.56 -0.97 -0.25
CA LYS A 79 -9.43 -1.92 0.44
C LYS A 79 -9.78 -3.07 -0.50
N GLN A 80 -9.78 -4.29 0.02
CA GLN A 80 -10.10 -5.48 -0.76
C GLN A 80 -11.55 -5.44 -1.21
N SER A 81 -11.77 -5.65 -2.51
CA SER A 81 -13.10 -5.74 -3.11
C SER A 81 -13.62 -7.17 -3.06
N LYS A 82 -14.87 -7.35 -3.47
CA LYS A 82 -15.52 -8.68 -3.55
C LYS A 82 -14.78 -9.65 -4.48
N THR A 83 -14.07 -9.13 -5.49
CA THR A 83 -13.29 -9.96 -6.42
C THR A 83 -11.93 -10.39 -5.85
N GLY A 84 -11.56 -9.90 -4.66
CA GLY A 84 -10.27 -10.13 -4.05
C GLY A 84 -9.22 -9.07 -4.37
N VAL A 85 -9.43 -8.28 -5.42
CA VAL A 85 -8.51 -7.21 -5.80
C VAL A 85 -8.66 -6.02 -4.86
N TYR A 86 -7.53 -5.45 -4.44
CA TYR A 86 -7.50 -4.25 -3.62
C TYR A 86 -7.71 -3.02 -4.49
N LYS A 87 -8.68 -2.19 -4.11
CA LYS A 87 -9.05 -0.97 -4.83
C LYS A 87 -8.70 0.27 -4.03
N LEU A 88 -8.24 1.30 -4.70
CA LEU A 88 -7.92 2.59 -4.08
C LEU A 88 -9.21 3.21 -3.51
N VAL A 89 -9.20 3.54 -2.21
CA VAL A 89 -10.36 4.13 -1.54
C VAL A 89 -10.09 5.53 -1.00
N ALA A 90 -8.83 5.86 -0.72
CA ALA A 90 -8.45 7.18 -0.23
C ALA A 90 -7.00 7.48 -0.55
N GLN A 91 -6.66 8.74 -0.76
CA GLN A 91 -5.29 9.14 -1.02
C GLN A 91 -5.01 10.57 -0.59
N VAL A 92 -3.75 10.81 -0.26
CA VAL A 92 -3.21 12.14 0.00
C VAL A 92 -2.13 12.43 -1.03
N GLY A 93 -2.28 13.53 -1.77
CA GLY A 93 -1.23 14.00 -2.67
C GLY A 93 -0.44 15.13 -2.00
N LYS A 94 0.88 15.01 -1.98
CA LYS A 94 1.81 15.97 -1.38
C LYS A 94 2.73 16.54 -2.45
N ASP A 95 2.56 17.79 -2.76
CA ASP A 95 3.36 18.49 -3.76
C ASP A 95 4.49 19.25 -3.04
N TYR A 96 5.72 18.83 -3.28
CA TYR A 96 6.92 19.50 -2.73
C TYR A 96 7.57 20.44 -3.72
N GLY A 97 7.19 20.38 -5.01
CA GLY A 97 7.89 21.13 -6.06
C GLY A 97 9.36 20.77 -6.08
N SER A 98 10.24 21.76 -5.91
CA SER A 98 11.69 21.55 -5.80
C SER A 98 12.19 21.47 -4.35
N ARG A 99 11.28 21.50 -3.37
CA ARG A 99 11.65 21.42 -1.94
C ARG A 99 12.11 20.02 -1.58
N SER A 100 12.93 19.93 -0.54
CA SER A 100 13.31 18.65 0.08
C SER A 100 12.07 17.95 0.66
N TYR A 101 12.04 16.61 0.57
CA TYR A 101 11.00 15.80 1.21
C TYR A 101 11.03 15.85 2.75
N ASP A 102 12.11 16.39 3.33
CA ASP A 102 12.20 16.63 4.78
C ASP A 102 11.49 17.92 5.19
N SER A 103 11.07 18.73 4.24
CA SER A 103 10.33 19.97 4.49
C SER A 103 8.83 19.71 4.38
N LYS A 104 8.04 20.76 4.64
CA LYS A 104 6.60 20.70 4.42
C LYS A 104 6.29 20.78 2.92
N PRO A 105 5.31 20.04 2.41
CA PRO A 105 4.88 20.20 1.03
C PRO A 105 4.31 21.59 0.79
N ILE A 106 4.42 22.05 -0.44
CA ILE A 106 3.80 23.32 -0.90
C ILE A 106 2.28 23.21 -0.79
N LYS A 107 1.75 22.04 -1.17
CA LYS A 107 0.31 21.80 -1.21
C LYS A 107 0.04 20.35 -0.84
N THR A 108 -1.01 20.12 -0.05
CA THR A 108 -1.51 18.80 0.30
C THR A 108 -2.97 18.71 -0.11
N THR A 109 -3.33 17.64 -0.82
CA THR A 109 -4.70 17.43 -1.31
C THR A 109 -5.18 16.07 -0.86
N TYR A 110 -6.41 16.02 -0.35
CA TYR A 110 -7.03 14.80 0.19
C TYR A 110 -8.16 14.34 -0.73
N TYR A 111 -8.25 13.03 -0.93
CA TYR A 111 -9.29 12.41 -1.76
C TYR A 111 -9.89 11.22 -1.05
N ILE A 112 -11.21 11.09 -1.11
CA ILE A 112 -11.95 9.88 -0.75
C ILE A 112 -12.57 9.38 -2.04
N GLY A 113 -12.20 8.16 -2.46
CA GLY A 113 -12.49 7.71 -3.81
C GLY A 113 -11.78 8.64 -4.79
N ASN A 114 -12.52 9.16 -5.75
CA ASN A 114 -12.02 10.14 -6.73
C ASN A 114 -12.46 11.58 -6.43
N LYS A 115 -13.01 11.84 -5.24
CA LYS A 115 -13.51 13.17 -4.86
C LYS A 115 -12.56 13.85 -3.89
N LYS A 116 -12.21 15.10 -4.19
CA LYS A 116 -11.45 15.96 -3.31
C LYS A 116 -12.25 16.23 -2.04
N THR A 117 -11.59 16.24 -0.89
CA THR A 117 -12.23 16.43 0.40
C THR A 117 -11.33 17.21 1.36
N SER A 118 -11.87 17.57 2.53
CA SER A 118 -11.09 18.23 3.57
C SER A 118 -10.24 17.22 4.34
N LYS A 119 -9.18 17.70 4.98
CA LYS A 119 -8.35 16.89 5.89
C LYS A 119 -9.21 16.22 6.99
N ALA A 120 -10.16 16.97 7.56
CA ALA A 120 -11.02 16.48 8.63
C ALA A 120 -11.89 15.31 8.16
N LYS A 121 -12.54 15.44 7.01
CA LYS A 121 -13.37 14.36 6.44
C LYS A 121 -12.54 13.14 6.06
N TYR A 122 -11.35 13.36 5.49
CA TYR A 122 -10.41 12.30 5.18
C TYR A 122 -10.04 11.52 6.44
N SER A 123 -9.62 12.21 7.49
CA SER A 123 -9.22 11.59 8.76
C SER A 123 -10.36 10.80 9.38
N GLN A 124 -11.58 11.30 9.34
CA GLN A 124 -12.77 10.60 9.83
C GLN A 124 -13.05 9.34 9.02
N TYR A 125 -12.89 9.40 7.69
CA TYR A 125 -13.08 8.24 6.82
C TYR A 125 -12.10 7.11 7.17
N ILE A 126 -10.80 7.45 7.31
CA ILE A 126 -9.77 6.46 7.66
C ILE A 126 -10.06 5.86 9.03
N LYS A 127 -10.42 6.67 10.00
CA LYS A 127 -10.74 6.21 11.36
C LYS A 127 -11.91 5.23 11.37
N LYS A 128 -12.97 5.51 10.62
CA LYS A 128 -14.13 4.61 10.50
C LYS A 128 -13.77 3.32 9.77
N MET A 129 -12.93 3.41 8.74
CA MET A 129 -12.51 2.25 7.95
C MET A 129 -11.70 1.27 8.78
N LEU A 130 -10.76 1.76 9.59
CA LEU A 130 -9.84 0.93 10.35
C LEU A 130 -10.36 0.54 11.73
N LYS A 131 -11.33 1.25 12.27
CA LYS A 131 -11.99 0.97 13.58
C LYS A 131 -10.97 0.69 14.69
N GLY A 132 -9.89 1.48 14.73
CA GLY A 132 -8.84 1.34 15.74
C GLY A 132 -7.86 0.20 15.52
N GLU A 133 -7.96 -0.53 14.42
CA GLU A 133 -6.98 -1.57 14.12
C GLU A 133 -5.61 -0.94 13.91
N LYS A 134 -4.60 -1.50 14.59
CA LYS A 134 -3.20 -1.12 14.38
C LYS A 134 -2.65 -1.97 13.24
N GLY A 135 -2.17 -1.32 12.21
CA GLY A 135 -1.60 -2.02 11.07
C GLY A 135 -0.32 -2.76 11.42
N LYS A 136 -0.02 -3.77 10.64
CA LYS A 136 1.23 -4.52 10.70
C LYS A 136 2.16 -4.03 9.59
N ASN A 137 3.45 -3.92 9.89
CA ASN A 137 4.42 -3.43 8.93
C ASN A 137 4.89 -4.53 7.98
N PHE A 138 4.85 -4.27 6.69
CA PHE A 138 5.44 -5.20 5.71
C PHE A 138 6.94 -5.36 5.91
N SER A 139 7.64 -4.30 6.36
CA SER A 139 9.08 -4.35 6.62
C SER A 139 9.46 -5.29 7.76
N SER A 140 8.53 -5.61 8.65
CA SER A 140 8.76 -6.51 9.78
C SER A 140 8.55 -7.99 9.44
N LEU A 141 8.14 -8.30 8.23
CA LEU A 141 7.95 -9.68 7.78
C LEU A 141 9.29 -10.37 7.57
N LYS A 142 9.28 -11.69 7.70
CA LYS A 142 10.50 -12.50 7.51
C LYS A 142 10.72 -12.78 6.03
N TRP A 143 11.17 -11.77 5.32
CA TRP A 143 11.45 -11.86 3.88
C TRP A 143 12.54 -12.88 3.59
N LYS A 144 12.32 -13.66 2.56
CA LYS A 144 13.29 -14.63 2.05
C LYS A 144 13.89 -14.12 0.75
N ARG A 145 15.14 -14.50 0.50
CA ARG A 145 15.86 -14.12 -0.72
C ARG A 145 16.13 -15.38 -1.55
N TYR A 146 16.10 -15.17 -2.85
CA TYR A 146 16.55 -16.19 -3.79
C TYR A 146 18.06 -16.22 -3.86
#